data_eefdb844d9b25edbf5e542208c4484a6
#
_entry.id   eefdb844d9b25edbf5e542208c4484a6
#
_cell.length_a   1.000
_cell.length_b   1.000
_cell.length_c   1.000
_cell.angle_alpha   90.00
_cell.angle_beta   90.00
_cell.angle_gamma   90.00
#
_symmetry.space_group_name_H-M   'P 1'
#
loop_
_entity.id
_entity.type
_entity.pdbx_description
1 polymer ?
#
loop_
_entity_poly.entity_id
_entity_poly.type
_entity_poly.pdbx_seq_one_letter_code
_entity_poly.pdbx_strand_id
1 'polypeptide(L)'
;LTGDDIFSGKANDLSRQNGFLVGPGRKGVQPEVLKEGTHRVNPFIYSVALVNIQSQRHEFSGDDAITFLTQDGFQVSLEGTVEFNIDETMAPRLSNEVGNMEDILKKLILPSVHGFARIEGSKKGATEFIIGESRQLFQSQLDKFLRENCRKWGVVINSVLIRDIIVPQEIAEII
;
A
#
# COMPACT_ATOMS: atom_id res chain seq x y z
N LEU A 1 -17.16 -3.58 -16.06
CA LEU A 1 -18.41 -4.15 -15.51
C LEU A 1 -19.24 -3.00 -15.01
N THR A 2 -20.42 -2.80 -15.58
CA THR A 2 -21.20 -1.57 -15.40
C THR A 2 -22.01 -1.53 -14.11
N GLY A 3 -22.10 -2.63 -13.36
CA GLY A 3 -22.95 -2.70 -12.18
C GLY A 3 -24.46 -2.56 -12.47
N ASP A 4 -24.84 -2.64 -13.75
CA ASP A 4 -26.23 -2.55 -14.18
C ASP A 4 -26.96 -3.87 -13.94
N ASP A 5 -28.26 -3.77 -13.71
CA ASP A 5 -29.11 -4.94 -13.64
C ASP A 5 -29.23 -5.57 -15.04
N ILE A 6 -28.84 -6.83 -15.15
CA ILE A 6 -28.82 -7.58 -16.42
C ILE A 6 -30.22 -7.69 -17.02
N PHE A 7 -31.24 -7.66 -16.17
CA PHE A 7 -32.62 -7.85 -16.57
C PHE A 7 -33.42 -6.56 -16.75
N SER A 8 -33.11 -5.52 -15.98
CA SER A 8 -33.87 -4.27 -15.99
C SER A 8 -33.14 -3.07 -16.61
N GLY A 9 -31.84 -3.19 -16.88
CA GLY A 9 -31.01 -2.10 -17.38
C GLY A 9 -30.84 -0.91 -16.42
N LYS A 10 -31.27 -1.07 -15.17
CA LYS A 10 -31.14 -0.01 -14.15
C LYS A 10 -29.86 -0.15 -13.40
N ALA A 11 -29.13 0.95 -13.27
CA ALA A 11 -27.96 1.02 -12.40
C ALA A 11 -28.36 0.74 -10.95
N ASN A 12 -27.55 -0.02 -10.22
CA ASN A 12 -27.81 -0.26 -8.81
C ASN A 12 -27.14 0.80 -7.93
N ASP A 13 -27.66 0.99 -6.71
CA ASP A 13 -27.18 2.02 -5.81
C ASP A 13 -25.75 1.78 -5.34
N LEU A 14 -25.34 0.51 -5.19
CA LEU A 14 -23.98 0.16 -4.83
C LEU A 14 -22.98 0.52 -5.93
N SER A 15 -23.34 0.36 -7.21
CA SER A 15 -22.46 0.75 -8.32
C SER A 15 -22.31 2.27 -8.43
N ARG A 16 -23.33 3.03 -8.02
CA ARG A 16 -23.25 4.50 -7.95
C ARG A 16 -22.33 4.97 -6.84
N GLN A 17 -22.33 4.28 -5.69
CA GLN A 17 -21.51 4.64 -4.53
C GLN A 17 -20.08 4.12 -4.63
N ASN A 18 -19.89 2.89 -5.13
CA ASN A 18 -18.63 2.16 -5.10
C ASN A 18 -18.15 1.71 -6.49
N GLY A 19 -18.68 2.31 -7.55
CA GLY A 19 -18.29 2.04 -8.93
C GLY A 19 -18.71 0.67 -9.44
N PHE A 20 -17.90 -0.35 -9.17
CA PHE A 20 -18.07 -1.72 -9.70
C PHE A 20 -18.69 -2.71 -8.72
N LEU A 21 -18.90 -2.35 -7.44
CA LEU A 21 -19.55 -3.21 -6.46
C LEU A 21 -21.06 -3.27 -6.71
N VAL A 22 -21.61 -4.47 -6.73
CA VAL A 22 -22.99 -4.71 -7.10
C VAL A 22 -23.70 -5.59 -6.08
N GLY A 23 -25.03 -5.41 -5.95
CA GLY A 23 -25.87 -6.26 -5.11
C GLY A 23 -26.08 -7.66 -5.70
N PRO A 24 -26.69 -8.57 -4.91
CA PRO A 24 -26.98 -9.92 -5.35
C PRO A 24 -27.79 -9.97 -6.65
N GLY A 25 -27.47 -10.93 -7.53
CA GLY A 25 -28.15 -11.11 -8.81
C GLY A 25 -27.79 -10.11 -9.91
N ARG A 26 -26.80 -9.24 -9.67
CA ARG A 26 -26.31 -8.27 -10.66
C ARG A 26 -24.93 -8.62 -11.14
N LYS A 27 -24.59 -8.18 -12.36
CA LYS A 27 -23.28 -8.41 -12.98
C LYS A 27 -22.25 -7.43 -12.43
N GLY A 28 -21.22 -7.94 -11.75
CA GLY A 28 -20.16 -7.14 -11.19
C GLY A 28 -19.49 -7.84 -10.00
N VAL A 29 -18.65 -7.10 -9.29
CA VAL A 29 -18.00 -7.59 -8.09
C VAL A 29 -18.94 -7.52 -6.90
N GLN A 30 -19.13 -8.65 -6.22
CA GLN A 30 -19.98 -8.71 -5.04
C GLN A 30 -19.24 -8.09 -3.84
N PRO A 31 -19.92 -7.29 -2.99
CA PRO A 31 -19.31 -6.69 -1.81
C PRO A 31 -19.07 -7.70 -0.68
N GLU A 32 -19.84 -8.79 -0.66
CA GLU A 32 -19.67 -9.85 0.34
C GLU A 32 -18.48 -10.72 0.00
N VAL A 33 -17.65 -10.95 1.00
CA VAL A 33 -16.48 -11.83 0.93
C VAL A 33 -16.86 -13.21 1.45
N LEU A 34 -16.54 -14.25 0.69
CA LEU A 34 -16.64 -15.62 1.18
C LEU A 34 -15.49 -15.86 2.14
N LYS A 35 -15.81 -16.10 3.40
CA LYS A 35 -14.83 -16.43 4.44
C LYS A 35 -14.28 -17.83 4.25
N GLU A 36 -13.28 -18.19 5.05
CA GLU A 36 -12.75 -19.54 5.10
C GLU A 36 -13.86 -20.58 5.33
N GLY A 37 -13.76 -21.72 4.66
CA GLY A 37 -14.73 -22.78 4.75
C GLY A 37 -15.11 -23.37 3.39
N THR A 38 -16.16 -24.19 3.39
CA THR A 38 -16.69 -24.82 2.18
C THR A 38 -17.91 -24.05 1.70
N HIS A 39 -17.84 -23.52 0.49
CA HIS A 39 -18.91 -22.76 -0.14
C HIS A 39 -19.38 -23.44 -1.42
N ARG A 40 -20.71 -23.49 -1.61
CA ARG A 40 -21.30 -23.96 -2.87
C ARG A 40 -21.50 -22.75 -3.79
N VAL A 41 -20.77 -22.71 -4.88
CA VAL A 41 -20.83 -21.65 -5.88
C VAL A 41 -21.17 -22.23 -7.23
N ASN A 42 -22.11 -21.64 -7.93
CA ASN A 42 -22.41 -22.03 -9.30
C ASN A 42 -21.37 -21.43 -10.27
N PRO A 43 -20.48 -22.24 -10.88
CA PRO A 43 -19.38 -21.75 -11.70
C PRO A 43 -19.83 -21.13 -13.02
N PHE A 44 -21.08 -21.36 -13.44
CA PHE A 44 -21.66 -20.73 -14.63
C PHE A 44 -22.10 -19.29 -14.39
N ILE A 45 -22.30 -18.92 -13.11
CA ILE A 45 -22.80 -17.59 -12.73
C ILE A 45 -21.70 -16.77 -12.04
N TYR A 46 -20.88 -17.44 -11.21
CA TYR A 46 -19.89 -16.76 -10.38
C TYR A 46 -18.46 -17.22 -10.70
N SER A 47 -17.55 -16.28 -10.70
CA SER A 47 -16.12 -16.51 -10.68
C SER A 47 -15.58 -16.12 -9.30
N VAL A 48 -14.79 -17.00 -8.70
CA VAL A 48 -14.20 -16.77 -7.37
C VAL A 48 -12.71 -16.47 -7.53
N ALA A 49 -12.26 -15.37 -6.93
CA ALA A 49 -10.85 -15.01 -6.82
C ALA A 49 -10.42 -15.11 -5.36
N LEU A 50 -9.27 -15.72 -5.12
CA LEU A 50 -8.66 -15.80 -3.80
C LEU A 50 -7.84 -14.55 -3.55
N VAL A 51 -8.05 -13.94 -2.39
CA VAL A 51 -7.26 -12.79 -1.92
C VAL A 51 -6.56 -13.19 -0.63
N ASN A 52 -5.24 -13.04 -0.61
CA ASN A 52 -4.46 -13.27 0.59
C ASN A 52 -4.60 -12.06 1.54
N ILE A 53 -5.14 -12.28 2.71
CA ILE A 53 -5.33 -11.25 3.76
C ILE A 53 -4.30 -11.36 4.88
N GLN A 54 -3.39 -12.34 4.81
CA GLN A 54 -2.33 -12.49 5.80
C GLN A 54 -1.34 -11.34 5.73
N SER A 55 -0.67 -11.08 6.84
CA SER A 55 0.40 -10.09 6.90
C SER A 55 1.53 -10.46 5.94
N GLN A 56 1.92 -9.50 5.12
CA GLN A 56 3.03 -9.61 4.18
C GLN A 56 4.14 -8.67 4.61
N ARG A 57 5.36 -9.13 4.48
CA ARG A 57 6.56 -8.35 4.75
C ARG A 57 7.29 -8.08 3.45
N HIS A 58 7.60 -6.83 3.20
CA HIS A 58 8.46 -6.43 2.09
C HIS A 58 9.68 -5.70 2.63
N GLU A 59 10.85 -6.11 2.16
CA GLU A 59 12.13 -5.48 2.48
C GLU A 59 12.59 -4.67 1.26
N PHE A 60 12.94 -3.41 1.51
CA PHE A 60 13.57 -2.55 0.51
C PHE A 60 15.03 -2.32 0.92
N SER A 61 15.94 -2.90 0.14
CA SER A 61 17.39 -2.86 0.41
C SER A 61 18.18 -3.02 -0.88
N GLY A 62 19.43 -2.60 -0.88
CA GLY A 62 20.30 -2.70 -2.04
C GLY A 62 19.78 -1.96 -3.26
N ASP A 63 19.52 -2.68 -4.35
CA ASP A 63 19.00 -2.09 -5.59
C ASP A 63 17.56 -1.58 -5.46
N ASP A 64 16.78 -2.15 -4.54
CA ASP A 64 15.42 -1.74 -4.22
C ASP A 64 15.34 -0.69 -3.09
N ALA A 65 16.49 -0.22 -2.61
CA ALA A 65 16.55 0.82 -1.59
C ALA A 65 15.89 2.13 -2.07
N ILE A 66 15.26 2.83 -1.16
CA ILE A 66 14.57 4.07 -1.47
C ILE A 66 15.55 5.23 -1.45
N THR A 67 15.82 5.81 -2.61
CA THR A 67 16.76 6.91 -2.76
C THR A 67 16.05 8.26 -2.85
N PHE A 68 16.61 9.26 -2.19
CA PHE A 68 16.15 10.64 -2.25
C PHE A 68 17.30 11.63 -2.09
N LEU A 69 17.07 12.89 -2.44
CA LEU A 69 18.02 13.98 -2.26
C LEU A 69 17.68 14.75 -0.98
N THR A 70 18.72 15.04 -0.19
CA THR A 70 18.62 15.91 0.99
C THR A 70 18.62 17.37 0.60
N GLN A 71 18.38 18.27 1.58
CA GLN A 71 18.43 19.72 1.38
C GLN A 71 19.79 20.19 0.84
N ASP A 72 20.86 19.52 1.26
CA ASP A 72 22.25 19.85 0.86
C ASP A 72 22.61 19.26 -0.52
N GLY A 73 21.65 18.57 -1.20
CA GLY A 73 21.85 18.00 -2.52
C GLY A 73 22.56 16.64 -2.54
N PHE A 74 22.75 15.98 -1.39
CA PHE A 74 23.33 14.65 -1.31
C PHE A 74 22.28 13.57 -1.50
N GLN A 75 22.66 12.53 -2.23
CA GLN A 75 21.82 11.36 -2.40
C GLN A 75 21.94 10.44 -1.18
N VAL A 76 20.81 10.17 -0.55
CA VAL A 76 20.70 9.26 0.60
C VAL A 76 19.87 8.06 0.20
N SER A 77 20.27 6.87 0.63
CA SER A 77 19.54 5.62 0.43
C SER A 77 18.97 5.14 1.76
N LEU A 78 17.69 4.83 1.74
CA LEU A 78 16.94 4.33 2.89
C LEU A 78 16.66 2.85 2.70
N GLU A 79 17.09 2.04 3.65
CA GLU A 79 16.79 0.61 3.73
C GLU A 79 15.85 0.31 4.89
N GLY A 80 14.94 -0.61 4.67
CA GLY A 80 13.98 -0.95 5.71
C GLY A 80 13.03 -2.04 5.32
N THR A 81 11.98 -2.16 6.13
CA THR A 81 10.96 -3.18 5.98
C THR A 81 9.59 -2.58 6.23
N VAL A 82 8.63 -2.92 5.42
CA VAL A 82 7.22 -2.62 5.64
C VAL A 82 6.44 -3.92 5.79
N GLU A 83 5.60 -3.99 6.81
CA GLU A 83 4.69 -5.09 7.04
C GLU A 83 3.26 -4.59 6.94
N PHE A 84 2.46 -5.26 6.13
CA PHE A 84 1.10 -4.86 5.83
C PHE A 84 0.19 -6.05 5.56
N ASN A 85 -1.11 -5.83 5.70
CA ASN A 85 -2.14 -6.78 5.29
C ASN A 85 -3.35 -6.05 4.70
N ILE A 86 -4.25 -6.80 4.09
CA ILE A 86 -5.47 -6.27 3.49
C ILE A 86 -6.60 -6.40 4.52
N ASP A 87 -7.41 -5.33 4.65
CA ASP A 87 -8.68 -5.39 5.37
C ASP A 87 -9.66 -6.26 4.58
N GLU A 88 -10.18 -7.31 5.22
CA GLU A 88 -11.11 -8.26 4.63
C GLU A 88 -12.32 -7.58 3.99
N THR A 89 -12.85 -6.55 4.64
CA THR A 89 -14.05 -5.82 4.17
C THR A 89 -13.80 -5.01 2.91
N MET A 90 -12.56 -4.57 2.70
CA MET A 90 -12.15 -3.77 1.53
C MET A 90 -11.53 -4.61 0.41
N ALA A 91 -11.33 -5.92 0.64
CA ALA A 91 -10.70 -6.81 -0.32
C ALA A 91 -11.35 -6.82 -1.71
N PRO A 92 -12.68 -6.84 -1.87
CA PRO A 92 -13.31 -6.79 -3.19
C PRO A 92 -12.99 -5.52 -3.97
N ARG A 93 -13.02 -4.38 -3.30
CA ARG A 93 -12.69 -3.09 -3.89
C ARG A 93 -11.22 -3.01 -4.27
N LEU A 94 -10.35 -3.37 -3.33
CA LEU A 94 -8.91 -3.29 -3.52
C LEU A 94 -8.43 -4.21 -4.64
N SER A 95 -8.92 -5.44 -4.69
CA SER A 95 -8.58 -6.41 -5.75
C SER A 95 -8.97 -5.92 -7.14
N ASN A 96 -10.08 -5.22 -7.26
CA ASN A 96 -10.54 -4.70 -8.55
C ASN A 96 -9.88 -3.37 -8.95
N GLU A 97 -9.67 -2.45 -8.00
CA GLU A 97 -9.10 -1.12 -8.29
C GLU A 97 -7.57 -1.15 -8.41
N VAL A 98 -6.90 -1.94 -7.59
CA VAL A 98 -5.43 -1.98 -7.52
C VAL A 98 -4.88 -3.27 -8.12
N GLY A 99 -5.42 -4.41 -7.74
CA GLY A 99 -5.00 -5.73 -8.20
C GLY A 99 -4.65 -6.68 -7.07
N ASN A 100 -3.64 -7.54 -7.31
CA ASN A 100 -3.15 -8.51 -6.35
C ASN A 100 -2.21 -7.87 -5.30
N MET A 101 -1.67 -8.68 -4.39
CA MET A 101 -0.78 -8.22 -3.32
C MET A 101 0.49 -7.54 -3.85
N GLU A 102 1.03 -8.03 -4.94
CA GLU A 102 2.22 -7.46 -5.59
C GLU A 102 1.91 -6.11 -6.23
N ASP A 103 0.73 -5.97 -6.84
CA ASP A 103 0.25 -4.70 -7.38
C ASP A 103 0.03 -3.66 -6.28
N ILE A 104 -0.49 -4.07 -5.12
CA ILE A 104 -0.67 -3.18 -3.97
C ILE A 104 0.68 -2.64 -3.51
N LEU A 105 1.67 -3.51 -3.40
CA LEU A 105 3.02 -3.10 -3.05
C LEU A 105 3.59 -2.10 -4.05
N LYS A 106 3.59 -2.44 -5.34
CA LYS A 106 4.22 -1.65 -6.41
C LYS A 106 3.47 -0.37 -6.76
N LYS A 107 2.14 -0.38 -6.68
CA LYS A 107 1.31 0.77 -7.12
C LYS A 107 0.90 1.68 -5.98
N LEU A 108 0.86 1.20 -4.75
CA LEU A 108 0.36 1.94 -3.61
C LEU A 108 1.45 2.19 -2.54
N ILE A 109 2.06 1.14 -2.00
CA ILE A 109 2.96 1.25 -0.86
C ILE A 109 4.29 1.89 -1.27
N LEU A 110 5.01 1.33 -2.23
CA LEU A 110 6.31 1.84 -2.66
C LEU A 110 6.25 3.28 -3.17
N PRO A 111 5.30 3.68 -4.04
CA PRO A 111 5.17 5.08 -4.45
C PRO A 111 4.91 6.03 -3.30
N SER A 112 4.15 5.59 -2.28
CA SER A 112 3.88 6.39 -1.08
C SER A 112 5.14 6.58 -0.23
N VAL A 113 5.95 5.52 -0.06
CA VAL A 113 7.24 5.61 0.65
C VAL A 113 8.21 6.52 -0.09
N HIS A 114 8.35 6.36 -1.41
CA HIS A 114 9.20 7.21 -2.25
C HIS A 114 8.76 8.68 -2.20
N GLY A 115 7.46 8.93 -2.29
CA GLY A 115 6.89 10.28 -2.21
C GLY A 115 7.18 10.95 -0.88
N PHE A 116 6.96 10.23 0.23
CA PHE A 116 7.28 10.71 1.56
C PHE A 116 8.77 10.99 1.74
N ALA A 117 9.62 10.02 1.38
CA ALA A 117 11.07 10.15 1.50
C ALA A 117 11.61 11.36 0.73
N ARG A 118 11.08 11.61 -0.47
CA ARG A 118 11.46 12.76 -1.29
C ARG A 118 11.04 14.09 -0.65
N ILE A 119 9.81 14.18 -0.15
CA ILE A 119 9.28 15.42 0.42
C ILE A 119 9.91 15.72 1.78
N GLU A 120 9.91 14.76 2.69
CA GLU A 120 10.41 14.97 4.04
C GLU A 120 11.95 14.89 4.11
N GLY A 121 12.57 14.07 3.25
CA GLY A 121 14.01 13.96 3.16
C GLY A 121 14.67 15.24 2.63
N SER A 122 14.03 15.91 1.66
CA SER A 122 14.56 17.17 1.10
C SER A 122 14.48 18.37 2.06
N LYS A 123 13.81 18.23 3.19
CA LYS A 123 13.73 19.28 4.23
C LYS A 123 14.89 19.23 5.22
N LYS A 124 15.68 18.16 5.20
CA LYS A 124 16.74 17.89 6.16
C LYS A 124 18.10 17.77 5.45
N GLY A 125 19.14 18.18 6.15
CA GLY A 125 20.51 17.95 5.70
C GLY A 125 20.94 16.49 5.89
N ALA A 126 21.91 16.04 5.10
CA ALA A 126 22.40 14.66 5.16
C ALA A 126 22.97 14.30 6.54
N THR A 127 23.61 15.25 7.23
CA THR A 127 24.16 15.07 8.57
C THR A 127 23.09 14.77 9.63
N GLU A 128 21.88 15.29 9.47
CA GLU A 128 20.80 15.04 10.41
C GLU A 128 20.33 13.58 10.40
N PHE A 129 20.47 12.87 9.27
CA PHE A 129 20.10 11.45 9.16
C PHE A 129 21.08 10.51 9.88
N ILE A 130 22.28 10.98 10.19
CA ILE A 130 23.30 10.23 10.95
C ILE A 130 22.95 10.27 12.45
N ILE A 131 22.25 11.30 12.90
CA ILE A 131 21.85 11.47 14.31
C ILE A 131 20.65 10.56 14.58
N GLY A 132 20.76 9.68 15.58
CA GLY A 132 19.75 8.66 15.88
C GLY A 132 18.35 9.17 16.18
N GLU A 133 18.23 10.35 16.81
CA GLU A 133 16.93 10.97 17.11
C GLU A 133 16.18 11.38 15.84
N SER A 134 16.86 11.96 14.87
CA SER A 134 16.26 12.35 13.58
C SER A 134 15.80 11.15 12.78
N ARG A 135 16.51 10.03 12.86
CA ARG A 135 16.14 8.76 12.24
C ARG A 135 14.84 8.19 12.83
N GLN A 136 14.73 8.19 14.17
CA GLN A 136 13.52 7.72 14.86
C GLN A 136 12.31 8.60 14.53
N LEU A 137 12.51 9.92 14.50
CA LEU A 137 11.46 10.85 14.12
C LEU A 137 10.99 10.63 12.68
N PHE A 138 11.92 10.46 11.75
CA PHE A 138 11.63 10.17 10.36
C PHE A 138 10.85 8.86 10.19
N GLN A 139 11.25 7.80 10.90
CA GLN A 139 10.55 6.52 10.91
C GLN A 139 9.11 6.68 11.44
N SER A 140 8.90 7.40 12.54
CA SER A 140 7.59 7.62 13.12
C SER A 140 6.67 8.42 12.18
N GLN A 141 7.21 9.41 11.51
CA GLN A 141 6.48 10.20 10.51
C GLN A 141 6.11 9.38 9.29
N LEU A 142 7.03 8.52 8.80
CA LEU A 142 6.78 7.61 7.69
C LEU A 142 5.69 6.59 8.03
N ASP A 143 5.76 5.98 9.23
CA ASP A 143 4.75 5.03 9.70
C ASP A 143 3.36 5.67 9.74
N LYS A 144 3.25 6.85 10.33
CA LYS A 144 1.99 7.61 10.40
C LYS A 144 1.45 7.94 9.00
N PHE A 145 2.31 8.45 8.12
CA PHE A 145 1.93 8.80 6.76
C PHE A 145 1.42 7.60 5.96
N LEU A 146 2.13 6.47 6.04
CA LEU A 146 1.71 5.24 5.35
C LEU A 146 0.39 4.70 5.89
N ARG A 147 0.21 4.69 7.20
CA ARG A 147 -1.06 4.27 7.83
C ARG A 147 -2.23 5.10 7.33
N GLU A 148 -2.09 6.40 7.29
CA GLU A 148 -3.15 7.31 6.85
C GLU A 148 -3.46 7.16 5.36
N ASN A 149 -2.43 7.07 4.50
CA ASN A 149 -2.62 6.95 3.06
C ASN A 149 -3.13 5.58 2.63
N CYS A 150 -2.60 4.51 3.21
CA CYS A 150 -2.98 3.15 2.80
C CYS A 150 -4.34 2.74 3.36
N ARG A 151 -4.75 3.27 4.51
CA ARG A 151 -6.06 2.98 5.13
C ARG A 151 -7.24 3.31 4.21
N LYS A 152 -7.12 4.36 3.41
CA LYS A 152 -8.16 4.76 2.43
C LYS A 152 -8.46 3.67 1.40
N TRP A 153 -7.47 2.83 1.11
CA TRP A 153 -7.56 1.74 0.16
C TRP A 153 -7.88 0.39 0.79
N GLY A 154 -7.96 0.33 2.13
CA GLY A 154 -8.17 -0.91 2.86
C GLY A 154 -6.88 -1.72 3.07
N VAL A 155 -5.72 -1.08 2.96
CA VAL A 155 -4.44 -1.65 3.33
C VAL A 155 -4.07 -1.21 4.73
N VAL A 156 -3.83 -2.17 5.60
CA VAL A 156 -3.44 -1.94 6.99
C VAL A 156 -1.93 -2.09 7.11
N ILE A 157 -1.27 -1.02 7.51
CA ILE A 157 0.17 -1.05 7.80
C ILE A 157 0.37 -1.52 9.24
N ASN A 158 1.02 -2.66 9.41
CA ASN A 158 1.29 -3.24 10.73
C ASN A 158 2.53 -2.61 11.36
N SER A 159 3.63 -2.57 10.61
CA SER A 159 4.87 -1.94 11.05
C SER A 159 5.67 -1.36 9.89
N VAL A 160 6.42 -0.31 10.18
CA VAL A 160 7.43 0.25 9.29
C VAL A 160 8.71 0.36 10.10
N LEU A 161 9.77 -0.27 9.61
CA LEU A 161 11.06 -0.25 10.25
C LEU A 161 12.11 0.25 9.27
N ILE A 162 12.79 1.33 9.61
CA ILE A 162 13.98 1.79 8.91
C ILE A 162 15.17 1.06 9.51
N ARG A 163 15.81 0.21 8.71
CA ARG A 163 16.97 -0.56 9.15
C ARG A 163 18.24 0.27 9.08
N ASP A 164 18.45 0.92 7.93
CA ASP A 164 19.62 1.74 7.71
C ASP A 164 19.34 2.95 6.82
N ILE A 165 20.13 3.99 7.00
CA ILE A 165 20.16 5.19 6.16
C ILE A 165 21.60 5.38 5.72
N ILE A 166 21.85 5.10 4.45
CA ILE A 166 23.19 5.15 3.84
C ILE A 166 23.39 6.54 3.26
N VAL A 167 24.37 7.25 3.80
CA VAL A 167 24.83 8.54 3.30
C VAL A 167 26.12 8.38 2.49
N PRO A 168 26.43 9.30 1.56
CA PRO A 168 27.69 9.28 0.83
C PRO A 168 28.89 9.33 1.77
N GLN A 169 29.98 8.63 1.40
CA GLN A 169 31.21 8.56 2.21
C GLN A 169 31.82 9.93 2.48
N GLU A 170 31.68 10.87 1.55
CA GLU A 170 32.17 12.23 1.68
C GLU A 170 31.62 12.97 2.92
N ILE A 171 30.42 12.58 3.38
CA ILE A 171 29.80 13.17 4.58
C ILE A 171 30.16 12.36 5.83
N ALA A 172 30.27 11.04 5.70
CA ALA A 172 30.62 10.18 6.81
C ALA A 172 32.05 10.45 7.35
N GLU A 173 32.95 11.02 6.52
CA GLU A 173 34.30 11.40 6.91
C GLU A 173 34.41 12.78 7.58
N ILE A 174 33.34 13.60 7.52
CA ILE A 174 33.34 14.97 8.11
C ILE A 174 32.93 14.95 9.60
N ILE A 175 32.44 13.83 10.09
CA ILE A 175 31.98 13.63 11.47
C ILE A 175 32.95 12.74 12.24
#